data_1a4e5956926210c9fcf3f8ce66363789
#
_entry.id   1a4e5956926210c9fcf3f8ce66363789
#
_cell.length_a   1.000
_cell.length_b   1.000
_cell.length_c   1.000
_cell.angle_alpha   90.00
_cell.angle_beta   90.00
_cell.angle_gamma   90.00
#
_symmetry.space_group_name_H-M   'P 1'
#
loop_
_entity.id
_entity.type
_entity.pdbx_description
1 polymer ?
#
loop_
_entity_poly.entity_id
_entity_poly.type
_entity_poly.pdbx_seq_one_letter_code
_entity_poly.pdbx_strand_id
1 'polypeptide(L)'
;MTNFTFLLAEFRAIAEAASKAESHIHGDPRAACFHARFTLEAVVHWLYRHDASLRMPYDQSLGALLHEPCFQNLLPQAVFQKARVIQKVGNQAVHSARPVRQPDALQVVKELHHICYWLVRTYRPDASREGAGWKDERIPPAPDSTSVVPRKELEALEARLAKQNEDALKRQQERDALDGELQALREQLAAIRASSEAVPDTHDYSEAETRSYLIDVELRRAGWPLDSPKDREYQVTGMPNAKGLGKADYVLWGDDGRPLGVVEAKKTTADAQAGQQQGKLYADCLEQMHDQRPIIFYTNGYTTWLWDDTLYPPRQVAGFYKKDELARLILR
;
A
#
# COMPACT_ATOMS: atom_id res chain seq x y z
N MET A 1 -0.22 21.05 -14.10
CA MET A 1 0.91 20.10 -14.22
C MET A 1 0.65 18.95 -13.27
N THR A 2 0.84 17.71 -13.70
CA THR A 2 0.65 16.49 -12.85
C THR A 2 1.91 16.16 -12.06
N ASN A 3 1.78 15.41 -10.96
CA ASN A 3 2.91 14.86 -10.19
C ASN A 3 3.68 13.76 -10.96
N PHE A 4 3.13 13.25 -12.07
CA PHE A 4 3.71 12.16 -12.85
C PHE A 4 4.49 12.63 -14.09
N THR A 5 4.85 13.90 -14.18
CA THR A 5 5.58 14.47 -15.34
C THR A 5 6.92 13.81 -15.60
N PHE A 6 7.59 13.30 -14.56
CA PHE A 6 8.88 12.62 -14.65
C PHE A 6 8.83 11.29 -15.45
N LEU A 7 7.62 10.74 -15.68
CA LEU A 7 7.42 9.54 -16.50
C LEU A 7 7.34 9.84 -18.00
N LEU A 8 7.02 11.07 -18.39
CA LEU A 8 6.61 11.39 -19.77
C LEU A 8 7.65 11.06 -20.82
N ALA A 9 8.92 11.23 -20.50
CA ALA A 9 10.00 11.00 -21.45
C ALA A 9 10.15 9.51 -21.84
N GLU A 10 9.97 8.61 -20.86
CA GLU A 10 10.33 7.19 -21.00
C GLU A 10 9.10 6.25 -20.90
N PHE A 11 8.06 6.67 -20.19
CA PHE A 11 6.90 5.83 -19.84
C PHE A 11 5.58 6.56 -20.11
N ARG A 12 5.43 7.12 -21.31
CA ARG A 12 4.31 8.01 -21.65
C ARG A 12 2.92 7.39 -21.34
N ALA A 13 2.69 6.14 -21.73
CA ALA A 13 1.41 5.47 -21.48
C ALA A 13 1.12 5.32 -19.98
N ILE A 14 2.15 5.00 -19.17
CA ILE A 14 2.04 4.92 -17.71
C ILE A 14 1.78 6.32 -17.13
N ALA A 15 2.45 7.36 -17.64
CA ALA A 15 2.24 8.74 -17.21
C ALA A 15 0.80 9.22 -17.45
N GLU A 16 0.24 8.92 -18.61
CA GLU A 16 -1.14 9.28 -18.98
C GLU A 16 -2.16 8.57 -18.06
N ALA A 17 -1.96 7.28 -17.80
CA ALA A 17 -2.81 6.51 -16.89
C ALA A 17 -2.70 7.00 -15.44
N ALA A 18 -1.49 7.28 -14.96
CA ALA A 18 -1.25 7.81 -13.62
C ALA A 18 -1.84 9.20 -13.43
N SER A 19 -1.75 10.06 -14.44
CA SER A 19 -2.36 11.40 -14.43
C SER A 19 -3.88 11.34 -14.37
N LYS A 20 -4.51 10.32 -14.98
CA LYS A 20 -5.95 10.09 -14.82
C LYS A 20 -6.30 9.70 -13.39
N ALA A 21 -5.52 8.82 -12.75
CA ALA A 21 -5.74 8.49 -11.35
C ALA A 21 -5.68 9.75 -10.47
N GLU A 22 -4.69 10.61 -10.69
CA GLU A 22 -4.51 11.88 -9.96
C GLU A 22 -5.70 12.82 -10.16
N SER A 23 -6.20 12.97 -11.41
CA SER A 23 -7.27 13.92 -11.72
C SER A 23 -8.62 13.56 -11.07
N HIS A 24 -8.82 12.31 -10.68
CA HIS A 24 -10.04 11.85 -10.04
C HIS A 24 -10.03 11.92 -8.50
N ILE A 25 -8.90 12.25 -7.85
CA ILE A 25 -8.77 12.20 -6.39
C ILE A 25 -9.88 12.99 -5.68
N HIS A 26 -10.17 14.20 -6.14
CA HIS A 26 -11.14 15.09 -5.50
C HIS A 26 -12.57 14.90 -6.02
N GLY A 27 -12.73 14.58 -7.32
CA GLY A 27 -14.04 14.48 -7.95
C GLY A 27 -14.67 13.09 -7.84
N ASP A 28 -13.88 12.04 -8.03
CA ASP A 28 -14.32 10.65 -7.97
C ASP A 28 -13.24 9.74 -7.37
N PRO A 29 -13.17 9.63 -6.03
CA PRO A 29 -12.19 8.81 -5.34
C PRO A 29 -12.19 7.33 -5.77
N ARG A 30 -13.34 6.81 -6.19
CA ARG A 30 -13.47 5.44 -6.69
C ARG A 30 -12.75 5.27 -8.03
N ALA A 31 -13.00 6.18 -8.98
CA ALA A 31 -12.32 6.20 -10.27
C ALA A 31 -10.80 6.41 -10.10
N ALA A 32 -10.37 7.25 -9.16
CA ALA A 32 -8.95 7.41 -8.84
C ALA A 32 -8.28 6.09 -8.45
N CYS A 33 -8.89 5.32 -7.54
CA CYS A 33 -8.38 4.01 -7.12
C CYS A 33 -8.40 2.98 -8.25
N PHE A 34 -9.43 2.99 -9.09
CA PHE A 34 -9.51 2.15 -10.28
C PHE A 34 -8.35 2.44 -11.25
N HIS A 35 -8.16 3.71 -11.62
CA HIS A 35 -7.08 4.12 -12.51
C HIS A 35 -5.69 3.89 -11.91
N ALA A 36 -5.53 4.02 -10.60
CA ALA A 36 -4.28 3.69 -9.93
C ALA A 36 -3.95 2.19 -10.03
N ARG A 37 -4.93 1.30 -9.83
CA ARG A 37 -4.76 -0.14 -10.03
C ARG A 37 -4.42 -0.47 -11.49
N PHE A 38 -5.12 0.14 -12.44
CA PHE A 38 -4.85 -0.04 -13.86
C PHE A 38 -3.43 0.41 -14.25
N THR A 39 -2.98 1.53 -13.71
CA THR A 39 -1.60 2.00 -13.91
C THR A 39 -0.57 1.04 -13.31
N LEU A 40 -0.82 0.52 -12.10
CA LEU A 40 0.01 -0.51 -11.50
C LEU A 40 0.12 -1.75 -12.40
N GLU A 41 -1.00 -2.21 -12.96
CA GLU A 41 -1.02 -3.34 -13.89
C GLU A 41 -0.14 -3.08 -15.12
N ALA A 42 -0.20 -1.87 -15.69
CA ALA A 42 0.67 -1.48 -16.78
C ALA A 42 2.16 -1.49 -16.39
N VAL A 43 2.51 -1.04 -15.19
CA VAL A 43 3.87 -1.10 -14.65
C VAL A 43 4.33 -2.55 -14.50
N VAL A 44 3.51 -3.41 -13.90
CA VAL A 44 3.83 -4.83 -13.69
C VAL A 44 4.05 -5.55 -15.01
N HIS A 45 3.15 -5.36 -15.98
CA HIS A 45 3.32 -5.93 -17.31
C HIS A 45 4.56 -5.40 -18.03
N TRP A 46 4.93 -4.14 -17.85
CA TRP A 46 6.17 -3.59 -18.40
C TRP A 46 7.38 -4.32 -17.80
N LEU A 47 7.40 -4.52 -16.48
CA LEU A 47 8.49 -5.24 -15.79
C LEU A 47 8.64 -6.67 -16.32
N TYR A 48 7.55 -7.43 -16.40
CA TYR A 48 7.59 -8.81 -16.94
C TYR A 48 8.06 -8.89 -18.39
N ARG A 49 7.90 -7.82 -19.16
CA ARG A 49 8.37 -7.78 -20.57
C ARG A 49 9.84 -7.42 -20.71
N HIS A 50 10.38 -6.64 -19.78
CA HIS A 50 11.68 -6.01 -19.98
C HIS A 50 12.75 -6.44 -18.96
N ASP A 51 12.38 -7.11 -17.87
CA ASP A 51 13.34 -7.62 -16.89
C ASP A 51 13.57 -9.12 -17.09
N ALA A 52 14.80 -9.50 -17.39
CA ALA A 52 15.18 -10.90 -17.65
C ALA A 52 15.03 -11.83 -16.44
N SER A 53 14.99 -11.29 -15.23
CA SER A 53 14.78 -12.06 -13.99
C SER A 53 13.34 -12.53 -13.79
N LEU A 54 12.40 -11.99 -14.57
CA LEU A 54 10.98 -12.33 -14.49
C LEU A 54 10.58 -13.31 -15.59
N ARG A 55 9.75 -14.28 -15.22
CA ARG A 55 9.11 -15.21 -16.17
C ARG A 55 7.61 -15.02 -16.11
N MET A 56 6.97 -14.78 -17.26
CA MET A 56 5.53 -14.58 -17.35
C MET A 56 4.82 -15.89 -16.95
N PRO A 57 3.96 -15.88 -15.92
CA PRO A 57 3.18 -17.05 -15.54
C PRO A 57 2.01 -17.28 -16.49
N TYR A 58 1.35 -18.44 -16.37
CA TYR A 58 0.16 -18.75 -17.15
C TYR A 58 -1.03 -17.84 -16.81
N ASP A 59 -1.28 -17.62 -15.50
CA ASP A 59 -2.27 -16.63 -15.04
C ASP A 59 -1.61 -15.25 -15.00
N GLN A 60 -2.11 -14.35 -15.85
CA GLN A 60 -1.59 -13.00 -16.01
C GLN A 60 -2.45 -11.94 -15.33
N SER A 61 -3.37 -12.35 -14.46
CA SER A 61 -4.07 -11.40 -13.61
C SER A 61 -3.06 -10.65 -12.72
N LEU A 62 -3.34 -9.38 -12.44
CA LEU A 62 -2.48 -8.57 -11.56
C LEU A 62 -2.22 -9.27 -10.22
N GLY A 63 -3.22 -10.00 -9.70
CA GLY A 63 -3.09 -10.79 -8.48
C GLY A 63 -2.02 -11.87 -8.60
N ALA A 64 -2.09 -12.69 -9.63
CA ALA A 64 -1.15 -13.77 -9.88
C ALA A 64 0.27 -13.21 -10.11
N LEU A 65 0.40 -12.19 -10.96
CA LEU A 65 1.68 -11.54 -11.26
C LEU A 65 2.38 -11.01 -10.01
N LEU A 66 1.65 -10.38 -9.08
CA LEU A 66 2.20 -9.88 -7.82
C LEU A 66 2.58 -10.99 -6.84
N HIS A 67 1.96 -12.19 -6.94
CA HIS A 67 2.25 -13.29 -6.02
C HIS A 67 3.38 -14.20 -6.50
N GLU A 68 3.87 -14.04 -7.73
CA GLU A 68 5.01 -14.80 -8.23
C GLU A 68 6.28 -14.53 -7.40
N PRO A 69 6.97 -15.58 -6.93
CA PRO A 69 8.17 -15.42 -6.10
C PRO A 69 9.28 -14.60 -6.77
N CYS A 70 9.45 -14.74 -8.10
CA CYS A 70 10.42 -13.96 -8.85
C CYS A 70 10.10 -12.46 -8.82
N PHE A 71 8.81 -12.09 -8.88
CA PHE A 71 8.36 -10.72 -8.79
C PHE A 71 8.55 -10.15 -7.38
N GLN A 72 8.21 -10.92 -6.35
CA GLN A 72 8.40 -10.50 -4.96
C GLN A 72 9.88 -10.24 -4.63
N ASN A 73 10.78 -11.06 -5.18
CA ASN A 73 12.22 -10.89 -4.98
C ASN A 73 12.82 -9.74 -5.80
N LEU A 74 12.13 -9.29 -6.86
CA LEU A 74 12.58 -8.18 -7.70
C LEU A 74 12.44 -6.84 -6.99
N LEU A 75 11.35 -6.62 -6.27
CA LEU A 75 11.03 -5.33 -5.69
C LEU A 75 11.58 -5.20 -4.25
N PRO A 76 12.04 -4.00 -3.88
CA PRO A 76 12.20 -3.68 -2.45
C PRO A 76 10.89 -3.95 -1.71
N GLN A 77 10.99 -4.47 -0.48
CA GLN A 77 9.83 -4.87 0.33
C GLN A 77 8.79 -3.75 0.45
N ALA A 78 9.23 -2.50 0.66
CA ALA A 78 8.34 -1.35 0.75
C ALA A 78 7.56 -1.12 -0.55
N VAL A 79 8.21 -1.19 -1.71
CA VAL A 79 7.58 -1.01 -3.03
C VAL A 79 6.57 -2.13 -3.31
N PHE A 80 6.93 -3.37 -2.99
CA PHE A 80 6.03 -4.52 -3.13
C PHE A 80 4.75 -4.36 -2.29
N GLN A 81 4.88 -3.95 -1.02
CA GLN A 81 3.71 -3.76 -0.15
C GLN A 81 2.80 -2.63 -0.66
N LYS A 82 3.37 -1.55 -1.20
CA LYS A 82 2.61 -0.46 -1.85
C LYS A 82 1.80 -0.99 -3.04
N ALA A 83 2.39 -1.85 -3.87
CA ALA A 83 1.68 -2.49 -4.98
C ALA A 83 0.48 -3.33 -4.49
N ARG A 84 0.64 -4.09 -3.40
CA ARG A 84 -0.47 -4.84 -2.79
C ARG A 84 -1.58 -3.95 -2.26
N VAL A 85 -1.24 -2.81 -1.65
CA VAL A 85 -2.25 -1.83 -1.18
C VAL A 85 -3.06 -1.29 -2.36
N ILE A 86 -2.41 -0.87 -3.44
CA ILE A 86 -3.08 -0.36 -4.64
C ILE A 86 -3.99 -1.43 -5.24
N GLN A 87 -3.52 -2.68 -5.36
CA GLN A 87 -4.32 -3.79 -5.86
C GLN A 87 -5.57 -4.01 -5.01
N LYS A 88 -5.41 -4.13 -3.68
CA LYS A 88 -6.51 -4.39 -2.74
C LYS A 88 -7.57 -3.29 -2.80
N VAL A 89 -7.14 -2.03 -2.74
CA VAL A 89 -8.07 -0.88 -2.76
C VAL A 89 -8.72 -0.72 -4.13
N GLY A 90 -7.97 -0.89 -5.20
CA GLY A 90 -8.49 -0.83 -6.57
C GLY A 90 -9.53 -1.90 -6.84
N ASN A 91 -9.32 -3.15 -6.40
CA ASN A 91 -10.31 -4.22 -6.47
C ASN A 91 -11.58 -3.86 -5.68
N GLN A 92 -11.43 -3.32 -4.46
CA GLN A 92 -12.57 -2.88 -3.67
C GLN A 92 -13.34 -1.75 -4.36
N ALA A 93 -12.65 -0.83 -5.05
CA ALA A 93 -13.28 0.26 -5.78
C ALA A 93 -14.23 -0.25 -6.88
N VAL A 94 -13.92 -1.36 -7.54
CA VAL A 94 -14.76 -1.96 -8.59
C VAL A 94 -15.86 -2.83 -7.99
N HIS A 95 -15.51 -3.77 -7.11
CA HIS A 95 -16.40 -4.87 -6.71
C HIS A 95 -17.20 -4.59 -5.43
N SER A 96 -16.86 -3.56 -4.64
CA SER A 96 -17.56 -3.23 -3.40
C SER A 96 -18.57 -2.10 -3.57
N ALA A 97 -19.71 -2.21 -2.87
CA ALA A 97 -20.69 -1.12 -2.76
C ALA A 97 -20.23 0.00 -1.80
N ARG A 98 -19.20 -0.25 -0.97
CA ARG A 98 -18.72 0.75 0.00
C ARG A 98 -18.10 1.94 -0.71
N PRO A 99 -18.40 3.18 -0.30
CA PRO A 99 -17.78 4.37 -0.86
C PRO A 99 -16.27 4.38 -0.56
N VAL A 100 -15.48 4.81 -1.52
CA VAL A 100 -14.07 5.11 -1.32
C VAL A 100 -13.98 6.57 -0.86
N ARG A 101 -13.25 6.82 0.21
CA ARG A 101 -13.07 8.18 0.72
C ARG A 101 -11.92 8.88 -0.02
N GLN A 102 -12.01 10.20 -0.13
CA GLN A 102 -10.97 11.01 -0.76
C GLN A 102 -9.56 10.82 -0.15
N PRO A 103 -9.38 10.79 1.19
CA PRO A 103 -8.05 10.54 1.75
C PRO A 103 -7.48 9.16 1.37
N ASP A 104 -8.33 8.14 1.25
CA ASP A 104 -7.89 6.80 0.84
C ASP A 104 -7.43 6.79 -0.62
N ALA A 105 -8.15 7.49 -1.50
CA ALA A 105 -7.77 7.64 -2.90
C ALA A 105 -6.47 8.46 -3.06
N LEU A 106 -6.34 9.55 -2.33
CA LEU A 106 -5.11 10.34 -2.29
C LEU A 106 -3.91 9.47 -1.91
N GLN A 107 -4.06 8.67 -0.85
CA GLN A 107 -3.00 7.77 -0.41
C GLN A 107 -2.64 6.74 -1.47
N VAL A 108 -3.62 6.09 -2.08
CA VAL A 108 -3.39 5.11 -3.15
C VAL A 108 -2.62 5.72 -4.32
N VAL A 109 -2.93 6.96 -4.71
CA VAL A 109 -2.20 7.65 -5.79
C VAL A 109 -0.80 8.07 -5.37
N LYS A 110 -0.57 8.43 -4.10
CA LYS A 110 0.78 8.65 -3.54
C LYS A 110 1.62 7.37 -3.55
N GLU A 111 1.03 6.22 -3.21
CA GLU A 111 1.73 4.93 -3.31
C GLU A 111 2.09 4.60 -4.76
N LEU A 112 1.18 4.85 -5.69
CA LEU A 112 1.45 4.69 -7.12
C LEU A 112 2.60 5.60 -7.58
N HIS A 113 2.63 6.85 -7.12
CA HIS A 113 3.70 7.78 -7.45
C HIS A 113 5.07 7.24 -7.01
N HIS A 114 5.16 6.69 -5.80
CA HIS A 114 6.40 6.08 -5.33
C HIS A 114 6.83 4.86 -6.17
N ILE A 115 5.89 3.98 -6.55
CA ILE A 115 6.19 2.85 -7.46
C ILE A 115 6.72 3.36 -8.80
N CYS A 116 6.09 4.37 -9.38
CA CYS A 116 6.53 4.99 -10.62
C CYS A 116 7.91 5.66 -10.49
N TYR A 117 8.18 6.31 -9.36
CA TYR A 117 9.50 6.86 -9.08
C TYR A 117 10.56 5.75 -8.99
N TRP A 118 10.27 4.67 -8.26
CA TRP A 118 11.13 3.50 -8.21
C TRP A 118 11.41 2.93 -9.60
N LEU A 119 10.38 2.80 -10.44
CA LEU A 119 10.53 2.32 -11.83
C LEU A 119 11.54 3.16 -12.63
N VAL A 120 11.39 4.48 -12.62
CA VAL A 120 12.31 5.38 -13.33
C VAL A 120 13.71 5.31 -12.74
N ARG A 121 13.83 5.35 -11.41
CA ARG A 121 15.12 5.27 -10.72
C ARG A 121 15.88 4.01 -11.07
N THR A 122 15.18 2.88 -11.16
CA THR A 122 15.79 1.55 -11.34
C THR A 122 16.12 1.26 -12.79
N TYR A 123 15.24 1.60 -13.72
CA TYR A 123 15.38 1.21 -15.12
C TYR A 123 15.83 2.35 -16.05
N ARG A 124 15.85 3.57 -15.58
CA ARG A 124 16.30 4.76 -16.30
C ARG A 124 17.11 5.70 -15.38
N PRO A 125 18.29 5.27 -14.91
CA PRO A 125 19.11 6.05 -13.99
C PRO A 125 19.53 7.41 -14.54
N ASP A 126 19.66 7.53 -15.86
CA ASP A 126 20.04 8.76 -16.58
C ASP A 126 18.85 9.71 -16.81
N ALA A 127 17.61 9.28 -16.57
CA ALA A 127 16.44 10.14 -16.73
C ALA A 127 16.43 11.25 -15.68
N SER A 128 16.05 12.46 -16.11
CA SER A 128 15.88 13.57 -15.19
C SER A 128 14.75 13.26 -14.19
N ARG A 129 15.08 13.36 -12.93
CA ARG A 129 14.13 13.23 -11.79
C ARG A 129 13.82 14.56 -11.15
N GLU A 130 14.17 15.65 -11.82
CA GLU A 130 13.90 16.99 -11.33
C GLU A 130 12.40 17.22 -11.17
N GLY A 131 12.00 17.65 -9.99
CA GLY A 131 10.58 17.86 -9.68
C GLY A 131 9.75 16.60 -9.48
N ALA A 132 10.37 15.41 -9.35
CA ALA A 132 9.69 14.13 -9.09
C ALA A 132 9.11 13.99 -7.67
N GLY A 133 9.37 14.93 -6.76
CA GLY A 133 8.73 14.96 -5.45
C GLY A 133 7.23 15.21 -5.56
N TRP A 134 6.45 14.53 -4.72
CA TRP A 134 5.00 14.74 -4.64
C TRP A 134 4.66 16.15 -4.15
N LYS A 135 3.66 16.77 -4.78
CA LYS A 135 3.15 18.10 -4.41
C LYS A 135 1.62 18.09 -4.45
N ASP A 136 0.99 18.29 -3.31
CA ASP A 136 -0.47 18.30 -3.19
C ASP A 136 -1.11 19.42 -4.03
N GLU A 137 -0.40 20.53 -4.25
CA GLU A 137 -0.86 21.67 -5.06
C GLU A 137 -1.00 21.36 -6.56
N ARG A 138 -0.43 20.22 -7.01
CA ARG A 138 -0.56 19.76 -8.41
C ARG A 138 -1.81 18.94 -8.66
N ILE A 139 -2.50 18.51 -7.60
CA ILE A 139 -3.75 17.76 -7.72
C ILE A 139 -4.82 18.71 -8.25
N PRO A 140 -5.52 18.37 -9.35
CA PRO A 140 -6.60 19.20 -9.86
C PRO A 140 -7.72 19.35 -8.81
N PRO A 141 -8.31 20.54 -8.69
CA PRO A 141 -9.48 20.74 -7.84
C PRO A 141 -10.64 19.85 -8.29
N ALA A 142 -11.61 19.63 -7.39
CA ALA A 142 -12.83 18.95 -7.77
C ALA A 142 -13.53 19.73 -8.89
N PRO A 143 -14.01 19.07 -9.95
CA PRO A 143 -14.79 19.76 -10.97
C PRO A 143 -16.10 20.29 -10.37
N ASP A 144 -16.56 21.46 -10.85
CA ASP A 144 -17.77 22.14 -10.37
C ASP A 144 -19.05 21.27 -10.53
N SER A 145 -19.02 20.30 -11.42
CA SER A 145 -20.06 19.27 -11.58
C SER A 145 -19.44 17.89 -11.39
N THR A 146 -19.69 17.27 -10.25
CA THR A 146 -19.19 15.94 -9.92
C THR A 146 -19.99 14.88 -10.70
N SER A 147 -19.55 14.52 -11.89
CA SER A 147 -20.04 13.31 -12.54
C SER A 147 -19.31 12.11 -11.95
N VAL A 148 -19.87 11.53 -10.92
CA VAL A 148 -19.37 10.25 -10.36
C VAL A 148 -19.60 9.18 -11.40
N VAL A 149 -18.54 8.50 -11.82
CA VAL A 149 -18.63 7.40 -12.79
C VAL A 149 -19.43 6.26 -12.16
N PRO A 150 -20.55 5.82 -12.74
CA PRO A 150 -21.35 4.74 -12.19
C PRO A 150 -20.53 3.45 -12.06
N ARG A 151 -20.73 2.69 -10.98
CA ARG A 151 -20.04 1.42 -10.75
C ARG A 151 -20.12 0.47 -11.96
N LYS A 152 -21.30 0.36 -12.59
CA LYS A 152 -21.50 -0.46 -13.79
C LYS A 152 -20.61 -0.05 -14.95
N GLU A 153 -20.32 1.23 -15.07
CA GLU A 153 -19.44 1.76 -16.11
C GLU A 153 -17.97 1.42 -15.83
N LEU A 154 -17.55 1.44 -14.55
CA LEU A 154 -16.22 0.97 -14.14
C LEU A 154 -16.05 -0.53 -14.37
N GLU A 155 -17.07 -1.35 -14.05
CA GLU A 155 -17.08 -2.79 -14.31
C GLU A 155 -17.02 -3.09 -15.83
N ALA A 156 -17.77 -2.34 -16.64
CA ALA A 156 -17.74 -2.45 -18.11
C ALA A 156 -16.37 -2.03 -18.68
N LEU A 157 -15.78 -0.99 -18.15
CA LEU A 157 -14.45 -0.53 -18.53
C LEU A 157 -13.37 -1.57 -18.16
N GLU A 158 -13.46 -2.17 -16.97
CA GLU A 158 -12.57 -3.25 -16.55
C GLU A 158 -12.66 -4.46 -17.51
N ALA A 159 -13.88 -4.92 -17.85
CA ALA A 159 -14.08 -6.01 -18.78
C ALA A 159 -13.53 -5.70 -20.18
N ARG A 160 -13.72 -4.46 -20.65
CA ARG A 160 -13.17 -4.00 -21.93
C ARG A 160 -11.63 -3.98 -21.92
N LEU A 161 -11.04 -3.50 -20.83
CA LEU A 161 -9.60 -3.46 -20.65
C LEU A 161 -9.00 -4.88 -20.55
N ALA A 162 -9.67 -5.79 -19.83
CA ALA A 162 -9.26 -7.18 -19.75
C ALA A 162 -9.22 -7.84 -21.13
N LYS A 163 -10.25 -7.62 -21.98
CA LYS A 163 -10.29 -8.11 -23.36
C LYS A 163 -9.19 -7.49 -24.23
N GLN A 164 -8.94 -6.18 -24.09
CA GLN A 164 -7.87 -5.52 -24.83
C GLN A 164 -6.50 -6.06 -24.43
N ASN A 165 -6.29 -6.37 -23.14
CA ASN A 165 -5.06 -6.98 -22.66
C ASN A 165 -4.88 -8.40 -23.24
N GLU A 166 -5.94 -9.21 -23.30
CA GLU A 166 -5.92 -10.54 -23.92
C GLU A 166 -5.56 -10.47 -25.40
N ASP A 167 -6.19 -9.56 -26.15
CA ASP A 167 -5.92 -9.36 -27.58
C ASP A 167 -4.48 -8.82 -27.83
N ALA A 168 -3.98 -7.94 -26.94
CA ALA A 168 -2.62 -7.46 -26.99
C ALA A 168 -1.61 -8.59 -26.74
N LEU A 169 -1.95 -9.51 -25.84
CA LEU A 169 -1.14 -10.66 -25.51
C LEU A 169 -1.03 -11.65 -26.70
N LYS A 170 -2.15 -11.96 -27.34
CA LYS A 170 -2.17 -12.83 -28.55
C LYS A 170 -1.28 -12.28 -29.66
N ARG A 171 -1.32 -10.96 -29.89
CA ARG A 171 -0.43 -10.29 -30.85
C ARG A 171 1.05 -10.32 -30.42
N GLN A 172 1.32 -10.42 -29.13
CA GLN A 172 2.67 -10.49 -28.61
C GLN A 172 3.29 -11.88 -28.80
N GLN A 173 2.50 -12.95 -28.67
CA GLN A 173 2.95 -14.32 -28.96
C GLN A 173 3.39 -14.47 -30.43
N GLU A 174 2.78 -13.71 -31.32
CA GLU A 174 3.20 -13.67 -32.75
C GLU A 174 4.51 -12.90 -32.98
N ARG A 175 4.96 -12.10 -31.99
CA ARG A 175 6.21 -11.33 -32.04
C ARG A 175 7.42 -12.00 -31.38
N ASP A 176 7.25 -13.18 -30.81
CA ASP A 176 8.33 -13.89 -30.10
C ASP A 176 9.52 -14.30 -30.99
N ALA A 177 9.39 -14.11 -32.32
CA ALA A 177 10.52 -14.22 -33.26
C ALA A 177 11.59 -13.10 -33.10
N LEU A 178 11.30 -12.04 -32.31
CA LEU A 178 12.25 -10.96 -32.00
C LEU A 178 13.01 -11.16 -30.68
N ASP A 179 12.93 -12.37 -30.10
CA ASP A 179 13.43 -12.69 -28.76
C ASP A 179 14.93 -12.40 -28.52
N GLY A 180 15.76 -12.47 -29.54
CA GLY A 180 17.21 -12.27 -29.39
C GLY A 180 17.60 -10.84 -28.99
N GLU A 181 16.98 -9.83 -29.60
CA GLU A 181 17.24 -8.41 -29.26
C GLU A 181 16.61 -8.04 -27.90
N LEU A 182 15.43 -8.59 -27.61
CA LEU A 182 14.76 -8.39 -26.32
C LEU A 182 15.54 -9.02 -25.17
N GLN A 183 16.16 -10.19 -25.39
CA GLN A 183 17.00 -10.85 -24.41
C GLN A 183 18.22 -9.99 -24.03
N ALA A 184 18.92 -9.46 -25.02
CA ALA A 184 20.06 -8.59 -24.78
C ALA A 184 19.67 -7.29 -24.03
N LEU A 185 18.51 -6.71 -24.39
CA LEU A 185 18.00 -5.52 -23.73
C LEU A 185 17.59 -5.80 -22.27
N ARG A 186 16.99 -6.95 -21.98
CA ARG A 186 16.67 -7.37 -20.62
C ARG A 186 17.91 -7.53 -19.75
N GLU A 187 18.96 -8.11 -20.30
CA GLU A 187 20.24 -8.27 -19.59
C GLU A 187 20.88 -6.90 -19.28
N GLN A 188 20.81 -5.96 -20.23
CA GLN A 188 21.27 -4.59 -19.99
C GLN A 188 20.47 -3.89 -18.90
N LEU A 189 19.12 -4.03 -18.91
CA LEU A 189 18.26 -3.44 -17.87
C LEU A 189 18.51 -4.06 -16.50
N ALA A 190 18.78 -5.37 -16.43
CA ALA A 190 19.14 -6.02 -15.17
C ALA A 190 20.46 -5.47 -14.61
N ALA A 191 21.46 -5.21 -15.46
CA ALA A 191 22.71 -4.60 -15.06
C ALA A 191 22.52 -3.15 -14.55
N ILE A 192 21.72 -2.34 -15.25
CA ILE A 192 21.37 -0.98 -14.84
C ILE A 192 20.65 -0.99 -13.48
N ARG A 193 19.69 -1.89 -13.28
CA ARG A 193 18.99 -2.06 -12.01
C ARG A 193 19.97 -2.32 -10.88
N ALA A 194 20.87 -3.29 -11.04
CA ALA A 194 21.85 -3.63 -10.01
C ALA A 194 22.73 -2.42 -9.64
N SER A 195 23.10 -1.58 -10.60
CA SER A 195 23.84 -0.35 -10.32
C SER A 195 23.02 0.72 -9.61
N SER A 196 21.71 0.75 -9.83
CA SER A 196 20.79 1.75 -9.26
C SER A 196 20.35 1.41 -7.83
N GLU A 197 20.41 0.16 -7.41
CA GLU A 197 20.06 -0.26 -6.03
C GLU A 197 20.94 0.41 -4.96
N ALA A 198 22.12 0.89 -5.34
CA ALA A 198 22.99 1.65 -4.43
C ALA A 198 22.51 3.10 -4.16
N VAL A 199 21.51 3.59 -4.92
CA VAL A 199 20.99 4.96 -4.75
C VAL A 199 19.90 4.96 -3.68
N PRO A 200 20.03 5.74 -2.58
CA PRO A 200 19.03 5.79 -1.52
C PRO A 200 17.66 6.26 -2.04
N ASP A 201 16.59 5.60 -1.61
CA ASP A 201 15.22 6.05 -1.84
C ASP A 201 14.79 7.05 -0.76
N THR A 202 14.54 8.29 -1.14
CA THR A 202 14.14 9.37 -0.22
C THR A 202 12.63 9.58 -0.15
N HIS A 203 11.83 8.71 -0.80
CA HIS A 203 10.37 8.84 -0.88
C HIS A 203 9.61 8.00 0.15
N ASP A 204 10.31 7.45 1.12
CA ASP A 204 9.69 6.68 2.19
C ASP A 204 9.02 7.57 3.24
N TYR A 205 7.95 7.02 3.84
CA TYR A 205 7.18 7.70 4.88
C TYR A 205 7.91 7.73 6.22
N SER A 206 7.77 8.85 6.91
CA SER A 206 8.07 8.93 8.35
C SER A 206 7.10 8.03 9.14
N GLU A 207 7.41 7.76 10.40
CA GLU A 207 6.53 6.99 11.29
C GLU A 207 5.15 7.65 11.48
N ALA A 208 5.12 8.99 11.54
CA ALA A 208 3.87 9.75 11.64
C ALA A 208 3.01 9.63 10.38
N GLU A 209 3.63 9.69 9.20
CA GLU A 209 2.94 9.49 7.92
C GLU A 209 2.48 8.05 7.74
N THR A 210 3.27 7.07 8.18
CA THR A 210 2.87 5.65 8.21
C THR A 210 1.59 5.46 9.03
N ARG A 211 1.53 6.07 10.21
CA ARG A 211 0.32 6.02 11.06
C ARG A 211 -0.88 6.64 10.35
N SER A 212 -0.75 7.89 9.90
CA SER A 212 -1.87 8.65 9.33
C SER A 212 -2.41 8.07 8.03
N TYR A 213 -1.52 7.57 7.18
CA TYR A 213 -1.88 7.19 5.81
C TYR A 213 -2.15 5.70 5.64
N LEU A 214 -1.52 4.84 6.41
CA LEU A 214 -1.66 3.40 6.25
C LEU A 214 -2.43 2.76 7.40
N ILE A 215 -1.99 2.96 8.63
CA ILE A 215 -2.55 2.28 9.79
C ILE A 215 -3.97 2.76 10.09
N ASP A 216 -4.21 4.07 10.04
CA ASP A 216 -5.54 4.65 10.20
C ASP A 216 -6.55 4.09 9.20
N VAL A 217 -6.12 3.93 7.95
CA VAL A 217 -6.98 3.38 6.89
C VAL A 217 -7.37 1.93 7.19
N GLU A 218 -6.40 1.11 7.58
CA GLU A 218 -6.65 -0.30 7.88
C GLU A 218 -7.49 -0.48 9.15
N LEU A 219 -7.26 0.33 10.21
CA LEU A 219 -8.07 0.31 11.42
C LEU A 219 -9.52 0.70 11.16
N ARG A 220 -9.75 1.77 10.38
CA ARG A 220 -11.12 2.16 10.01
C ARG A 220 -11.81 1.12 9.12
N ARG A 221 -11.07 0.41 8.26
CA ARG A 221 -11.61 -0.72 7.49
C ARG A 221 -12.04 -1.88 8.38
N ALA A 222 -11.32 -2.11 9.45
CA ALA A 222 -11.70 -3.08 10.48
C ALA A 222 -12.88 -2.62 11.34
N GLY A 223 -13.36 -1.37 11.15
CA GLY A 223 -14.52 -0.83 11.85
C GLY A 223 -14.19 0.01 13.08
N TRP A 224 -12.91 0.39 13.27
CA TRP A 224 -12.49 1.28 14.36
C TRP A 224 -12.60 2.74 13.90
N PRO A 225 -13.45 3.58 14.51
CA PRO A 225 -13.71 4.94 14.05
C PRO A 225 -12.52 5.88 14.27
N LEU A 226 -11.74 5.67 15.32
CA LEU A 226 -10.60 6.51 15.74
C LEU A 226 -10.99 7.98 15.98
N ASP A 227 -12.18 8.21 16.51
CA ASP A 227 -12.77 9.53 16.69
C ASP A 227 -12.52 10.10 18.09
N SER A 228 -12.16 9.23 19.06
CA SER A 228 -11.88 9.64 20.43
C SER A 228 -10.40 10.01 20.62
N PRO A 229 -10.10 11.05 21.42
CA PRO A 229 -8.72 11.34 21.83
C PRO A 229 -8.01 10.16 22.54
N LYS A 230 -8.77 9.19 23.07
CA LYS A 230 -8.23 7.99 23.72
C LYS A 230 -7.77 6.92 22.74
N ASP A 231 -8.17 7.03 21.47
CA ASP A 231 -7.89 6.01 20.45
C ASP A 231 -6.46 6.08 19.94
N ARG A 232 -5.84 7.26 20.04
CA ARG A 232 -4.51 7.54 19.50
C ARG A 232 -3.61 8.16 20.53
N GLU A 233 -2.32 7.82 20.45
CA GLU A 233 -1.28 8.41 21.29
C GLU A 233 -1.63 8.39 22.78
N TYR A 234 -2.25 7.28 23.21
CA TYR A 234 -2.78 7.13 24.57
C TYR A 234 -1.66 7.03 25.59
N GLN A 235 -1.73 7.89 26.59
CA GLN A 235 -0.73 7.90 27.66
C GLN A 235 -0.96 6.71 28.63
N VAL A 236 0.07 5.89 28.77
CA VAL A 236 0.09 4.78 29.74
C VAL A 236 1.05 5.06 30.87
N THR A 237 0.73 4.51 32.05
CA THR A 237 1.55 4.59 33.26
C THR A 237 2.06 3.20 33.64
N GLY A 238 3.20 3.14 34.33
CA GLY A 238 3.82 1.86 34.71
C GLY A 238 4.94 1.39 33.79
N MET A 239 5.37 2.22 32.84
CA MET A 239 6.49 1.88 31.97
C MET A 239 7.80 1.73 32.76
N PRO A 240 8.67 0.76 32.35
CA PRO A 240 9.98 0.56 32.99
C PRO A 240 11.01 1.60 32.54
N ASN A 241 10.68 2.87 32.60
CA ASN A 241 11.56 4.00 32.31
C ASN A 241 11.56 5.00 33.49
N ALA A 242 12.51 5.94 33.48
CA ALA A 242 12.69 6.90 34.57
C ALA A 242 11.44 7.76 34.87
N LYS A 243 10.54 7.95 33.91
CA LYS A 243 9.30 8.73 34.06
C LYS A 243 8.09 7.86 34.42
N GLY A 244 8.19 6.55 34.28
CA GLY A 244 7.05 5.63 34.45
C GLY A 244 5.93 5.82 33.44
N LEU A 245 6.17 6.57 32.35
CA LEU A 245 5.18 6.98 31.37
C LEU A 245 5.53 6.49 29.98
N GLY A 246 4.52 6.14 29.20
CA GLY A 246 4.63 5.80 27.79
C GLY A 246 3.44 6.36 26.99
N LYS A 247 3.49 6.20 25.69
CA LYS A 247 2.47 6.68 24.77
C LYS A 247 2.25 5.61 23.70
N ALA A 248 1.14 4.87 23.85
CA ALA A 248 0.74 3.85 22.89
C ALA A 248 0.19 4.53 21.63
N ASP A 249 0.61 4.10 20.44
CA ASP A 249 0.18 4.72 19.19
C ASP A 249 -1.33 4.63 18.99
N TYR A 250 -1.92 3.45 19.23
CA TYR A 250 -3.39 3.28 19.25
C TYR A 250 -3.82 2.33 20.35
N VAL A 251 -4.99 2.63 20.93
CA VAL A 251 -5.71 1.72 21.83
C VAL A 251 -7.12 1.50 21.28
N LEU A 252 -7.49 0.23 21.13
CA LEU A 252 -8.76 -0.21 20.55
C LEU A 252 -9.71 -0.58 21.70
N TRP A 253 -10.77 0.22 21.89
CA TRP A 253 -11.63 0.13 23.07
C TRP A 253 -12.89 -0.72 22.84
N GLY A 254 -13.23 -1.51 23.82
CA GLY A 254 -14.53 -2.18 23.93
C GLY A 254 -15.66 -1.21 24.25
N ASP A 255 -16.91 -1.69 24.16
CA ASP A 255 -18.09 -0.89 24.51
C ASP A 255 -18.19 -0.64 26.02
N ASP A 256 -17.54 -1.48 26.82
CA ASP A 256 -17.37 -1.35 28.27
C ASP A 256 -16.24 -0.38 28.69
N GLY A 257 -15.55 0.21 27.73
CA GLY A 257 -14.44 1.13 27.96
C GLY A 257 -13.12 0.45 28.34
N ARG A 258 -13.02 -0.88 28.24
CA ARG A 258 -11.77 -1.63 28.45
C ARG A 258 -10.99 -1.80 27.14
N PRO A 259 -9.64 -1.90 27.19
CA PRO A 259 -8.84 -2.03 26.00
C PRO A 259 -8.92 -3.46 25.43
N LEU A 260 -9.42 -3.60 24.18
CA LEU A 260 -9.44 -4.86 23.46
C LEU A 260 -8.14 -5.09 22.67
N GLY A 261 -7.48 -4.04 22.25
CA GLY A 261 -6.23 -4.12 21.50
C GLY A 261 -5.34 -2.91 21.72
N VAL A 262 -4.04 -3.13 21.59
CA VAL A 262 -3.02 -2.07 21.52
C VAL A 262 -2.23 -2.23 20.23
N VAL A 263 -1.94 -1.14 19.55
CA VAL A 263 -1.18 -1.14 18.30
C VAL A 263 0.07 -0.30 18.47
N GLU A 264 1.22 -0.88 18.15
CA GLU A 264 2.51 -0.21 18.04
C GLU A 264 2.88 -0.06 16.58
N ALA A 265 3.18 1.15 16.17
CA ALA A 265 3.53 1.52 14.80
C ALA A 265 5.03 1.70 14.61
N LYS A 266 5.54 1.31 13.47
CA LYS A 266 6.92 1.58 13.02
C LYS A 266 6.91 2.21 11.63
N LYS A 267 8.05 2.80 11.24
CA LYS A 267 8.23 3.31 9.86
C LYS A 267 8.03 2.21 8.83
N THR A 268 7.57 2.56 7.65
CA THR A 268 7.39 1.64 6.53
C THR A 268 8.66 0.86 6.17
N THR A 269 9.83 1.47 6.36
CA THR A 269 11.15 0.85 6.11
C THR A 269 11.66 -0.01 7.26
N ALA A 270 11.05 0.08 8.44
CA ALA A 270 11.44 -0.72 9.59
C ALA A 270 10.72 -2.08 9.59
N ASP A 271 11.39 -3.09 10.15
CA ASP A 271 10.73 -4.35 10.45
C ASP A 271 9.63 -4.12 11.50
N ALA A 272 8.40 -4.56 11.19
CA ALA A 272 7.28 -4.46 12.13
C ALA A 272 7.60 -5.16 13.46
N GLN A 273 8.38 -6.25 13.46
CA GLN A 273 8.78 -6.98 14.66
C GLN A 273 9.59 -6.13 15.65
N ALA A 274 10.23 -5.05 15.19
CA ALA A 274 10.91 -4.11 16.10
C ALA A 274 9.94 -3.44 17.10
N GLY A 275 8.63 -3.42 16.83
CA GLY A 275 7.60 -2.93 17.76
C GLY A 275 7.12 -3.94 18.79
N GLN A 276 7.48 -5.23 18.67
CA GLN A 276 6.94 -6.30 19.50
C GLN A 276 7.13 -6.07 21.01
N GLN A 277 8.35 -5.78 21.42
CA GLN A 277 8.67 -5.57 22.85
C GLN A 277 7.97 -4.32 23.41
N GLN A 278 7.90 -3.26 22.62
CA GLN A 278 7.23 -2.01 23.03
C GLN A 278 5.73 -2.20 23.14
N GLY A 279 5.11 -2.89 22.18
CA GLY A 279 3.69 -3.26 22.24
C GLY A 279 3.35 -4.11 23.48
N LYS A 280 4.24 -5.04 23.86
CA LYS A 280 4.09 -5.84 25.07
C LYS A 280 4.12 -4.97 26.35
N LEU A 281 5.06 -4.06 26.45
CA LEU A 281 5.13 -3.15 27.59
C LEU A 281 3.89 -2.28 27.73
N TYR A 282 3.33 -1.82 26.61
CA TYR A 282 2.08 -1.07 26.63
C TYR A 282 0.88 -1.94 27.03
N ALA A 283 0.86 -3.21 26.62
CA ALA A 283 -0.18 -4.14 27.06
C ALA A 283 -0.09 -4.40 28.58
N ASP A 284 1.11 -4.55 29.13
CA ASP A 284 1.35 -4.69 30.58
C ASP A 284 0.81 -3.46 31.35
N CYS A 285 1.08 -2.25 30.85
CA CYS A 285 0.57 -1.00 31.44
C CYS A 285 -0.97 -0.90 31.35
N LEU A 286 -1.55 -1.20 30.19
CA LEU A 286 -2.98 -1.13 29.99
C LEU A 286 -3.75 -2.14 30.84
N GLU A 287 -3.21 -3.34 31.03
CA GLU A 287 -3.76 -4.34 31.94
C GLU A 287 -3.79 -3.83 33.39
N GLN A 288 -2.71 -3.21 33.87
CA GLN A 288 -2.66 -2.61 35.21
C GLN A 288 -3.64 -1.44 35.37
N MET A 289 -3.85 -0.64 34.30
CA MET A 289 -4.73 0.53 34.34
C MET A 289 -6.22 0.17 34.25
N HIS A 290 -6.57 -0.90 33.53
CA HIS A 290 -7.94 -1.19 33.11
C HIS A 290 -8.44 -2.60 33.51
N ASP A 291 -7.61 -3.39 34.19
CA ASP A 291 -7.93 -4.77 34.60
C ASP A 291 -8.38 -5.66 33.43
N GLN A 292 -7.75 -5.43 32.25
CA GLN A 292 -7.94 -6.22 31.04
C GLN A 292 -6.70 -6.16 30.15
N ARG A 293 -6.14 -7.35 29.83
CA ARG A 293 -5.03 -7.46 28.92
C ARG A 293 -5.49 -7.35 27.48
N PRO A 294 -5.00 -6.35 26.71
CA PRO A 294 -5.35 -6.19 25.31
C PRO A 294 -4.56 -7.16 24.43
N ILE A 295 -5.11 -7.51 23.27
CA ILE A 295 -4.39 -8.16 22.19
C ILE A 295 -3.38 -7.17 21.59
N ILE A 296 -2.14 -7.63 21.38
CA ILE A 296 -1.05 -6.80 20.90
C ILE A 296 -0.99 -6.85 19.37
N PHE A 297 -0.96 -5.70 18.75
CA PHE A 297 -0.60 -5.56 17.33
C PHE A 297 0.67 -4.74 17.21
N TYR A 298 1.54 -5.12 16.30
CA TYR A 298 2.66 -4.30 15.87
C TYR A 298 2.76 -4.32 14.35
N THR A 299 3.01 -3.15 13.77
CA THR A 299 2.90 -2.96 12.32
C THR A 299 3.82 -1.86 11.81
N ASN A 300 4.22 -1.96 10.54
CA ASN A 300 4.87 -0.89 9.79
C ASN A 300 3.94 -0.32 8.69
N GLY A 301 2.63 -0.55 8.80
CA GLY A 301 1.64 -0.14 7.83
C GLY A 301 1.44 -1.12 6.67
N TYR A 302 2.42 -1.95 6.35
CA TYR A 302 2.34 -2.97 5.29
C TYR A 302 2.25 -4.38 5.83
N THR A 303 2.95 -4.65 6.92
CA THR A 303 2.97 -5.95 7.58
C THR A 303 2.43 -5.77 8.99
N THR A 304 1.37 -6.51 9.32
CA THR A 304 0.73 -6.47 10.63
C THR A 304 0.85 -7.81 11.32
N TRP A 305 1.29 -7.77 12.57
CA TRP A 305 1.40 -8.92 13.45
C TRP A 305 0.37 -8.81 14.57
N LEU A 306 -0.22 -9.94 14.93
CA LEU A 306 -1.08 -10.10 16.09
C LEU A 306 -0.40 -11.00 17.11
N TRP A 307 -0.45 -10.61 18.36
CA TRP A 307 0.08 -11.38 19.47
C TRP A 307 -0.87 -11.38 20.68
N ASP A 308 -1.43 -12.52 20.94
CA ASP A 308 -2.06 -12.87 22.22
C ASP A 308 -0.95 -13.50 23.07
N ASP A 309 -0.22 -12.69 23.82
CA ASP A 309 1.00 -13.11 24.53
C ASP A 309 0.72 -13.97 25.78
N THR A 310 -0.53 -14.19 26.09
CA THR A 310 -0.96 -15.10 27.16
C THR A 310 -1.12 -16.53 26.69
N LEU A 311 -1.51 -16.73 25.43
CA LEU A 311 -1.91 -18.05 24.92
C LEU A 311 -1.09 -18.51 23.70
N TYR A 312 -0.65 -17.60 22.83
CA TYR A 312 -0.10 -17.95 21.52
C TYR A 312 1.12 -17.13 21.14
N PRO A 313 2.06 -17.69 20.35
CA PRO A 313 3.14 -16.91 19.76
C PRO A 313 2.58 -15.89 18.75
N PRO A 314 3.35 -14.83 18.47
CA PRO A 314 2.95 -13.84 17.48
C PRO A 314 2.82 -14.45 16.09
N ARG A 315 1.84 -13.96 15.33
CA ARG A 315 1.61 -14.37 13.95
C ARG A 315 1.30 -13.18 13.06
N GLN A 316 1.72 -13.27 11.81
CA GLN A 316 1.36 -12.29 10.80
C GLN A 316 -0.12 -12.44 10.42
N VAL A 317 -0.81 -11.31 10.29
CA VAL A 317 -2.23 -11.25 9.92
C VAL A 317 -2.43 -10.34 8.71
N ALA A 318 -3.50 -10.55 7.97
CA ALA A 318 -3.81 -9.79 6.76
C ALA A 318 -4.33 -8.37 7.03
N GLY A 319 -4.66 -8.04 8.28
CA GLY A 319 -5.19 -6.75 8.72
C GLY A 319 -5.67 -6.80 10.16
N PHE A 320 -6.21 -5.67 10.63
CA PHE A 320 -6.71 -5.60 12.00
C PHE A 320 -8.06 -6.32 12.16
N TYR A 321 -8.27 -6.86 13.34
CA TYR A 321 -9.50 -7.54 13.72
C TYR A 321 -10.59 -6.53 14.13
N LYS A 322 -11.83 -6.91 13.90
CA LYS A 322 -13.01 -6.14 14.33
C LYS A 322 -13.18 -6.20 15.84
N LYS A 323 -14.01 -5.30 16.38
CA LYS A 323 -14.31 -5.22 17.82
C LYS A 323 -14.82 -6.53 18.39
N ASP A 324 -15.81 -7.14 17.73
CA ASP A 324 -16.41 -8.40 18.18
C ASP A 324 -15.44 -9.59 18.10
N GLU A 325 -14.52 -9.57 17.14
CA GLU A 325 -13.48 -10.59 17.01
C GLU A 325 -12.45 -10.50 18.15
N LEU A 326 -12.00 -9.27 18.48
CA LEU A 326 -11.09 -9.06 19.62
C LEU A 326 -11.75 -9.39 20.95
N ALA A 327 -13.01 -8.97 21.14
CA ALA A 327 -13.76 -9.30 22.36
C ALA A 327 -13.86 -10.83 22.58
N ARG A 328 -14.08 -11.61 21.51
CA ARG A 328 -14.09 -13.08 21.58
C ARG A 328 -12.72 -13.68 21.90
N LEU A 329 -11.62 -13.07 21.43
CA LEU A 329 -10.28 -13.55 21.77
C LEU A 329 -9.97 -13.35 23.26
N ILE A 330 -10.42 -12.24 23.84
CA ILE A 330 -10.19 -11.90 25.26
C ILE A 330 -11.06 -12.77 26.19
N LEU A 331 -12.26 -13.18 25.75
CA LEU A 331 -13.17 -14.00 26.56
C LEU A 331 -12.81 -15.50 26.61
N ARG A 332 -11.75 -15.92 25.95
CA ARG A 332 -11.25 -17.30 25.98
C ARG A 332 -10.39 -17.57 27.18
#